data_db6499c6dcdd2570f3d14aecb863e259
#
_entry.id   db6499c6dcdd2570f3d14aecb863e259
#
_cell.length_a   1.000
_cell.length_b   1.000
_cell.length_c   1.000
_cell.angle_alpha   90.00
_cell.angle_beta   90.00
_cell.angle_gamma   90.00
#
_symmetry.space_group_name_H-M   'P 1'
#
loop_
_entity.id
_entity.type
_entity.pdbx_description
1 polymer ?
#
loop_
_entity_poly.entity_id
_entity_poly.type
_entity_poly.pdbx_seq_one_letter_code
_entity_poly.pdbx_strand_id
1 'polypeptide(L)'
;MAARSRRLVTLLGALAALAVALPAQAAPPSAAQQLADRFAPIVRLKEHPKECGSGEPYRPASVDLVLGNPEVALRNADSGAKRSGPTAADLYGLGDAWYLDQPGDPLSPGCSYEQQFLRWNGDRPSVTYAHVATEQGKPGKLALQYWFYYTFNDFNDKHESDWEMIQIAFDADTAEQALSQTPAQVIYSQHGGGELASWDASKLQKVGDHPVVYPGSGSHANYYGPNLYLGRSASEGFGCDDTRGPSTEVRPRAIVVPTTPDSRESPFAWLAFSGRWGQKERGANNGPTGPNTKDQWLAPITWMDSTGRDSSVTVPGQSTFGPNVAGFFCGAVAKGSNALNAAVDSPWTALGLFVVLGLACLVLWRRTRWRPHEPLPVEQPRAVGQVLRAAWTLHRDHRRFVLGIGLSFLVMSVVFAGVEAALLKLTGIGDFVSVADRQSPVTALLVLLSGGTGVLIAAVFTSAATAAFVAGLADDRTLTTRQALHVLQTRWRPLVGVTALVTVVSAVLIVTVIGIPPAVYLLVRWGLVTPACVIDRQSVRGSRSESARLVHGGWWRTLGVTALVNVTPLIVAPLIGVIILLLFSGVAIWFVNLIGSLVFMFVYPYSGLAVALYFYDRRARRGGFVAA
;
A
#
# COMPACT_ATOMS: atom_id res chain seq x y z
N MET A 1 16.45 88.35 39.21
CA MET A 1 16.26 88.05 37.76
C MET A 1 17.12 86.86 37.27
N ALA A 2 17.43 85.87 38.08
CA ALA A 2 18.35 84.75 37.69
C ALA A 2 17.71 83.37 37.78
N ALA A 3 16.40 83.25 38.01
CA ALA A 3 15.75 81.91 38.23
C ALA A 3 14.80 81.51 37.09
N ARG A 4 14.61 82.32 36.02
CA ARG A 4 13.73 81.96 34.87
C ARG A 4 14.46 81.40 33.64
N SER A 5 15.79 81.56 33.53
CA SER A 5 16.55 81.07 32.34
C SER A 5 16.98 79.58 32.43
N ARG A 6 16.97 79.01 33.63
CA ARG A 6 17.38 77.58 33.80
C ARG A 6 16.27 76.54 33.50
N ARG A 7 14.98 76.97 33.48
CA ARG A 7 13.88 76.02 33.16
C ARG A 7 13.57 75.89 31.66
N LEU A 8 14.03 76.85 30.84
CA LEU A 8 13.78 76.81 29.39
C LEU A 8 14.82 75.88 28.64
N VAL A 9 16.02 75.79 29.21
CA VAL A 9 17.07 74.91 28.58
C VAL A 9 16.85 73.45 28.89
N THR A 10 16.20 73.10 30.01
CA THR A 10 15.85 71.73 30.34
C THR A 10 14.66 71.16 29.61
N LEU A 11 13.73 72.03 29.11
CA LEU A 11 12.60 71.57 28.29
C LEU A 11 12.96 71.38 26.81
N LEU A 12 13.93 72.10 26.28
CA LEU A 12 14.46 71.88 24.92
C LEU A 12 15.37 70.63 24.79
N GLY A 13 16.07 70.25 25.89
CA GLY A 13 16.86 69.02 25.95
C GLY A 13 16.01 67.75 26.04
N ALA A 14 14.80 67.82 26.61
CA ALA A 14 13.91 66.67 26.72
C ALA A 14 13.06 66.41 25.45
N LEU A 15 12.93 67.42 24.55
CA LEU A 15 12.23 67.27 23.26
C LEU A 15 13.14 66.76 22.14
N ALA A 16 14.48 66.81 22.29
CA ALA A 16 15.42 66.28 21.31
C ALA A 16 15.73 64.76 21.49
N ALA A 17 15.27 64.12 22.58
CA ALA A 17 15.50 62.69 22.87
C ALA A 17 14.31 61.77 22.52
N LEU A 18 13.19 62.33 22.00
CA LEU A 18 12.14 61.53 21.35
C LEU A 18 12.33 61.56 19.81
N ALA A 19 13.55 61.22 19.34
CA ALA A 19 13.70 60.67 18.01
C ALA A 19 13.08 59.27 18.05
N VAL A 20 11.82 59.19 17.64
CA VAL A 20 11.10 57.99 17.36
C VAL A 20 12.02 57.13 16.48
N ALA A 21 12.62 56.07 17.04
CA ALA A 21 13.19 55.01 16.25
C ALA A 21 12.04 54.44 15.41
N LEU A 22 11.88 54.94 14.20
CA LEU A 22 11.05 54.31 13.20
C LEU A 22 11.50 52.86 13.14
N PRO A 23 10.60 51.86 13.24
CA PRO A 23 10.99 50.49 13.07
C PRO A 23 11.74 50.39 11.73
N ALA A 24 12.96 49.88 11.75
CA ALA A 24 13.74 49.67 10.55
C ALA A 24 12.81 48.95 9.55
N GLN A 25 12.48 49.60 8.44
CA GLN A 25 11.71 48.96 7.38
C GLN A 25 12.51 47.72 6.98
N ALA A 26 11.91 46.54 7.13
CA ALA A 26 12.52 45.30 6.67
C ALA A 26 12.91 45.50 5.18
N ALA A 27 14.14 45.16 4.84
CA ALA A 27 14.59 45.23 3.44
C ALA A 27 13.59 44.46 2.58
N PRO A 28 13.27 44.92 1.36
CA PRO A 28 12.39 44.17 0.47
C PRO A 28 12.96 42.77 0.24
N PRO A 29 12.10 41.73 0.15
CA PRO A 29 12.54 40.38 -0.04
C PRO A 29 13.36 40.27 -1.35
N SER A 30 14.40 39.42 -1.35
CA SER A 30 15.21 39.16 -2.55
C SER A 30 14.34 38.60 -3.68
N ALA A 31 14.78 38.70 -4.93
CA ALA A 31 14.07 38.11 -6.06
C ALA A 31 13.88 36.60 -5.90
N ALA A 32 14.87 35.90 -5.32
CA ALA A 32 14.75 34.49 -4.99
C ALA A 32 13.63 34.21 -3.96
N GLN A 33 13.48 35.07 -2.93
CA GLN A 33 12.40 34.90 -1.96
C GLN A 33 11.03 35.23 -2.59
N GLN A 34 10.95 36.28 -3.42
CA GLN A 34 9.72 36.60 -4.14
C GLN A 34 9.31 35.47 -5.08
N LEU A 35 10.27 34.85 -5.79
CA LEU A 35 10.03 33.71 -6.64
C LEU A 35 9.54 32.49 -5.83
N ALA A 36 10.21 32.20 -4.71
CA ALA A 36 9.85 31.13 -3.82
C ALA A 36 8.45 31.30 -3.18
N ASP A 37 8.07 32.54 -2.82
CA ASP A 37 6.75 32.80 -2.24
C ASP A 37 5.65 32.71 -3.31
N ARG A 38 5.91 33.15 -4.54
CA ARG A 38 4.95 33.13 -5.64
C ARG A 38 4.56 31.71 -6.04
N PHE A 39 5.49 30.78 -6.07
CA PHE A 39 5.25 29.41 -6.52
C PHE A 39 5.27 28.38 -5.38
N ALA A 40 5.19 28.83 -4.11
CA ALA A 40 5.17 27.93 -2.96
C ALA A 40 4.09 26.85 -3.08
N PRO A 41 4.42 25.55 -2.93
CA PRO A 41 3.46 24.48 -3.14
C PRO A 41 2.41 24.40 -2.05
N ILE A 42 1.22 23.93 -2.43
CA ILE A 42 0.16 23.52 -1.53
C ILE A 42 0.26 22.01 -1.35
N VAL A 43 0.43 21.55 -0.13
CA VAL A 43 0.58 20.13 0.18
C VAL A 43 -0.75 19.57 0.66
N ARG A 44 -1.21 18.48 0.04
CA ARG A 44 -2.42 17.73 0.37
C ARG A 44 -2.04 16.42 1.05
N LEU A 45 -1.95 16.44 2.37
CA LEU A 45 -1.65 15.24 3.16
C LEU A 45 -2.89 14.40 3.33
N LYS A 46 -2.76 13.09 3.17
CA LYS A 46 -3.85 12.16 3.47
C LYS A 46 -4.32 12.36 4.91
N GLU A 47 -5.62 12.55 5.09
CA GLU A 47 -6.20 12.87 6.40
C GLU A 47 -5.86 11.80 7.44
N HIS A 48 -5.46 12.25 8.62
CA HIS A 48 -5.06 11.43 9.77
C HIS A 48 -6.01 11.75 10.95
N PRO A 49 -7.20 11.14 11.00
CA PRO A 49 -8.25 11.53 11.95
C PRO A 49 -7.99 11.04 13.38
N LYS A 50 -7.06 10.12 13.56
CA LYS A 50 -6.80 9.48 14.85
C LYS A 50 -5.31 9.21 15.03
N GLU A 51 -4.77 9.66 16.16
CA GLU A 51 -3.40 9.35 16.57
C GLU A 51 -3.13 7.84 16.48
N CYS A 52 -1.98 7.48 15.93
CA CYS A 52 -1.57 6.10 15.65
C CYS A 52 -2.52 5.34 14.70
N GLY A 53 -3.29 6.07 13.94
CA GLY A 53 -4.22 5.53 12.95
C GLY A 53 -3.60 5.44 11.55
N SER A 54 -4.47 5.35 10.54
CA SER A 54 -4.07 5.46 9.14
C SER A 54 -4.09 6.92 8.69
N GLY A 55 -3.33 7.25 7.67
CA GLY A 55 -3.20 8.58 7.12
C GLY A 55 -1.75 9.03 7.17
N GLU A 56 -1.52 10.34 7.06
CA GLU A 56 -0.20 10.94 7.12
C GLU A 56 -0.09 11.85 8.35
N PRO A 57 0.55 11.38 9.43
CA PRO A 57 0.71 12.16 10.66
C PRO A 57 1.77 13.26 10.51
N TYR A 58 2.74 13.06 9.61
CA TYR A 58 3.86 13.98 9.44
C TYR A 58 3.54 15.04 8.41
N ARG A 59 3.88 16.30 8.71
CA ARG A 59 3.78 17.42 7.77
C ARG A 59 5.17 18.00 7.51
N PRO A 60 5.39 18.69 6.37
CA PRO A 60 6.66 19.39 6.13
C PRO A 60 7.01 20.30 7.30
N ALA A 61 8.19 20.11 7.85
CA ALA A 61 8.60 20.73 9.12
C ALA A 61 9.98 21.38 9.03
N SER A 62 10.33 22.19 10.05
CA SER A 62 11.67 22.73 10.17
C SER A 62 12.66 21.66 10.66
N VAL A 63 13.89 21.69 10.13
CA VAL A 63 15.01 20.91 10.68
C VAL A 63 15.30 21.22 12.16
N ASP A 64 14.80 22.36 12.67
CA ASP A 64 14.90 22.74 14.09
C ASP A 64 14.07 21.82 15.02
N LEU A 65 13.30 20.88 14.47
CA LEU A 65 12.69 19.82 15.29
C LEU A 65 13.73 18.83 15.79
N VAL A 66 14.81 18.62 15.03
CA VAL A 66 15.90 17.70 15.36
C VAL A 66 17.18 18.44 15.74
N LEU A 67 17.45 19.61 15.15
CA LEU A 67 18.60 20.44 15.48
C LEU A 67 18.33 21.28 16.74
N GLY A 68 19.27 21.24 17.69
CA GLY A 68 19.11 21.86 19.01
C GLY A 68 18.18 21.08 19.95
N ASN A 69 17.59 19.98 19.50
CA ASN A 69 16.73 19.15 20.33
C ASN A 69 17.56 18.24 21.25
N PRO A 70 17.46 18.36 22.58
CA PRO A 70 18.27 17.59 23.51
C PRO A 70 17.98 16.07 23.50
N GLU A 71 16.83 15.66 22.98
CA GLU A 71 16.47 14.25 22.83
C GLU A 71 17.19 13.61 21.61
N VAL A 72 17.62 14.39 20.63
CA VAL A 72 18.32 13.90 19.44
C VAL A 72 19.83 13.84 19.69
N ALA A 73 20.48 12.80 19.22
CA ALA A 73 21.92 12.65 19.30
C ALA A 73 22.60 12.70 17.92
N LEU A 74 23.75 13.35 17.83
CA LEU A 74 24.70 13.19 16.73
C LEU A 74 25.69 12.09 17.12
N ARG A 75 25.77 11.04 16.30
CA ARG A 75 26.62 9.87 16.57
C ARG A 75 27.61 9.65 15.44
N ASN A 76 28.75 9.06 15.78
CA ASN A 76 29.74 8.59 14.81
C ASN A 76 29.80 7.06 14.85
N ALA A 77 29.59 6.43 13.69
CA ALA A 77 29.52 4.97 13.58
C ALA A 77 30.86 4.27 13.82
N ASP A 78 31.99 4.96 13.51
CA ASP A 78 33.34 4.37 13.58
C ASP A 78 33.95 4.54 14.96
N SER A 79 33.85 5.74 15.54
CA SER A 79 34.47 6.08 16.85
C SER A 79 33.55 5.86 18.04
N GLY A 80 32.23 5.70 17.82
CA GLY A 80 31.25 5.64 18.87
C GLY A 80 30.98 6.98 19.57
N ALA A 81 31.56 8.09 19.08
CA ALA A 81 31.33 9.41 19.65
C ALA A 81 29.84 9.79 19.60
N LYS A 82 29.38 10.45 20.68
CA LYS A 82 27.98 10.88 20.83
C LYS A 82 27.91 12.30 21.38
N ARG A 83 27.01 13.12 20.80
CA ARG A 83 26.66 14.46 21.28
C ARG A 83 25.15 14.64 21.25
N SER A 84 24.53 15.03 22.34
CA SER A 84 23.10 15.35 22.42
C SER A 84 22.83 16.80 22.04
N GLY A 85 21.67 17.06 21.47
CA GLY A 85 21.24 18.39 21.05
C GLY A 85 22.14 19.03 19.99
N PRO A 86 22.48 18.34 18.87
CA PRO A 86 23.38 18.91 17.87
C PRO A 86 22.77 20.12 17.20
N THR A 87 23.53 21.18 17.03
CA THR A 87 23.16 22.39 16.29
C THR A 87 23.55 22.29 14.82
N ALA A 88 23.07 23.21 13.96
CA ALA A 88 23.49 23.30 12.57
C ALA A 88 25.01 23.43 12.43
N ALA A 89 25.66 24.19 13.32
CA ALA A 89 27.10 24.36 13.35
C ALA A 89 27.86 23.07 13.68
N ASP A 90 27.26 22.16 14.42
CA ASP A 90 27.88 20.87 14.77
C ASP A 90 27.91 19.89 13.60
N LEU A 91 27.00 20.04 12.65
CA LEU A 91 26.91 19.22 11.45
C LEU A 91 27.86 19.68 10.35
N TYR A 92 28.32 20.94 10.39
CA TYR A 92 29.12 21.55 9.33
C TYR A 92 30.37 20.75 8.96
N GLY A 93 30.43 20.27 7.71
CA GLY A 93 31.57 19.53 7.17
C GLY A 93 31.72 18.10 7.65
N LEU A 94 30.76 17.56 8.39
CA LEU A 94 30.80 16.16 8.81
C LEU A 94 30.35 15.24 7.67
N GLY A 95 31.05 14.10 7.53
CA GLY A 95 30.83 13.10 6.49
C GLY A 95 29.93 11.92 6.92
N ASP A 96 29.90 10.89 6.09
CA ASP A 96 29.00 9.72 6.11
C ASP A 96 29.16 8.80 7.34
N ALA A 97 30.25 8.92 8.09
CA ALA A 97 30.41 8.23 9.38
C ALA A 97 29.47 8.81 10.46
N TRP A 98 28.96 10.03 10.28
CA TRP A 98 28.10 10.71 11.23
C TRP A 98 26.62 10.58 10.86
N TYR A 99 25.79 10.45 11.89
CA TYR A 99 24.33 10.36 11.73
C TYR A 99 23.60 10.98 12.92
N LEU A 100 22.43 11.52 12.66
CA LEU A 100 21.46 11.90 13.67
C LEU A 100 20.72 10.65 14.14
N ASP A 101 20.35 10.61 15.41
CA ASP A 101 19.71 9.48 16.06
C ASP A 101 18.59 10.02 16.96
N GLN A 102 17.36 9.76 16.58
CA GLN A 102 16.17 10.14 17.34
C GLN A 102 15.87 9.06 18.39
N PRO A 103 15.11 9.37 19.46
CA PRO A 103 14.69 8.33 20.41
C PRO A 103 13.71 7.36 19.74
N GLY A 104 13.98 6.08 19.77
CA GLY A 104 13.11 5.05 19.22
C GLY A 104 13.87 3.95 18.51
N ASP A 105 13.12 3.11 17.81
CA ASP A 105 13.62 2.06 16.95
C ASP A 105 12.84 2.12 15.62
N PRO A 106 13.47 2.54 14.50
CA PRO A 106 12.79 2.67 13.23
C PRO A 106 12.29 1.33 12.67
N LEU A 107 12.87 0.19 13.06
CA LEU A 107 12.40 -1.13 12.62
C LEU A 107 11.13 -1.58 13.35
N SER A 108 10.93 -1.07 14.57
CA SER A 108 9.79 -1.37 15.44
C SER A 108 9.14 -0.09 15.99
N PRO A 109 8.75 0.89 15.14
CA PRO A 109 8.40 2.25 15.57
C PRO A 109 7.15 2.29 16.46
N GLY A 110 6.21 1.37 16.28
CA GLY A 110 4.90 1.45 16.92
C GLY A 110 4.26 2.81 16.61
N CYS A 111 3.97 3.57 17.68
CA CYS A 111 3.44 4.93 17.62
C CYS A 111 4.44 5.99 18.10
N SER A 112 5.67 5.60 18.40
CA SER A 112 6.63 6.47 19.12
C SER A 112 7.02 7.71 18.32
N TYR A 113 7.30 7.58 17.02
CA TYR A 113 7.74 8.69 16.18
C TYR A 113 6.60 9.69 15.89
N GLU A 114 5.36 9.22 15.74
CA GLU A 114 4.21 10.11 15.63
C GLU A 114 4.02 10.94 16.90
N GLN A 115 4.06 10.29 18.06
CA GLN A 115 3.96 10.97 19.35
C GLN A 115 5.12 11.95 19.59
N GLN A 116 6.34 11.60 19.13
CA GLN A 116 7.48 12.53 19.16
C GLN A 116 7.22 13.74 18.26
N PHE A 117 6.78 13.50 17.00
CA PHE A 117 6.50 14.59 16.08
C PHE A 117 5.45 15.54 16.65
N LEU A 118 4.32 15.02 17.15
CA LEU A 118 3.26 15.84 17.76
C LEU A 118 3.80 16.67 18.95
N ARG A 119 4.62 16.06 19.80
CA ARG A 119 5.23 16.74 20.95
C ARG A 119 6.25 17.80 20.53
N TRP A 120 7.14 17.49 19.57
CA TRP A 120 8.17 18.43 19.14
C TRP A 120 7.65 19.54 18.24
N ASN A 121 6.71 19.20 17.35
CA ASN A 121 6.17 20.18 16.41
C ASN A 121 5.21 21.15 17.09
N GLY A 122 4.31 20.68 17.95
CA GLY A 122 3.26 21.52 18.55
C GLY A 122 2.53 22.36 17.48
N ASP A 123 2.42 23.66 17.76
CA ASP A 123 1.77 24.64 16.85
C ASP A 123 2.77 25.32 15.87
N ARG A 124 3.97 24.77 15.70
CA ARG A 124 4.95 25.36 14.76
C ARG A 124 4.41 25.33 13.34
N PRO A 125 4.61 26.41 12.56
CA PRO A 125 4.18 26.43 11.17
C PRO A 125 4.97 25.42 10.33
N SER A 126 4.31 24.84 9.34
CA SER A 126 5.00 24.04 8.32
C SER A 126 5.92 24.92 7.48
N VAL A 127 7.07 24.38 7.11
CA VAL A 127 8.06 25.06 6.28
C VAL A 127 8.53 24.16 5.13
N THR A 128 9.01 24.78 4.07
CA THR A 128 9.73 24.14 2.99
C THR A 128 10.98 24.96 2.66
N TYR A 129 12.06 24.28 2.26
CA TYR A 129 13.32 24.94 1.93
C TYR A 129 13.40 25.15 0.43
N ALA A 130 13.37 26.44 0.02
CA ALA A 130 13.42 26.81 -1.38
C ALA A 130 14.88 27.00 -1.84
N HIS A 131 15.28 26.28 -2.86
CA HIS A 131 16.60 26.38 -3.47
C HIS A 131 16.46 26.87 -4.92
N VAL A 132 17.09 28.00 -5.24
CA VAL A 132 17.13 28.56 -6.59
C VAL A 132 18.51 28.27 -7.16
N ALA A 133 18.56 27.47 -8.22
CA ALA A 133 19.82 26.99 -8.78
C ALA A 133 19.85 27.08 -10.31
N THR A 134 21.04 27.36 -10.82
CA THR A 134 21.42 27.13 -12.23
C THR A 134 22.42 25.99 -12.29
N GLU A 135 22.59 25.39 -13.46
CA GLU A 135 23.50 24.26 -13.65
C GLU A 135 24.56 24.61 -14.65
N GLN A 136 25.83 24.31 -14.32
CA GLN A 136 26.93 24.51 -15.24
C GLN A 136 26.72 23.66 -16.52
N GLY A 137 26.85 24.29 -17.70
CA GLY A 137 26.62 23.64 -18.99
C GLY A 137 25.13 23.63 -19.43
N LYS A 138 24.20 24.20 -18.65
CA LYS A 138 22.78 24.36 -18.98
C LYS A 138 22.36 25.86 -18.96
N PRO A 139 22.95 26.74 -19.81
CA PRO A 139 22.62 28.16 -19.83
C PRO A 139 21.14 28.37 -20.20
N GLY A 140 20.52 29.42 -19.69
CA GLY A 140 19.12 29.74 -19.91
C GLY A 140 18.16 28.82 -19.18
N LYS A 141 18.62 28.04 -18.21
CA LYS A 141 17.78 27.15 -17.40
C LYS A 141 17.95 27.43 -15.90
N LEU A 142 16.86 27.65 -15.20
CA LEU A 142 16.84 27.85 -13.76
C LEU A 142 15.87 26.86 -13.11
N ALA A 143 16.31 26.22 -12.04
CA ALA A 143 15.51 25.37 -11.19
C ALA A 143 15.11 26.09 -9.90
N LEU A 144 13.83 26.08 -9.56
CA LEU A 144 13.30 26.44 -8.27
C LEU A 144 12.84 25.14 -7.60
N GLN A 145 13.55 24.72 -6.58
CA GLN A 145 13.27 23.49 -5.83
C GLN A 145 12.58 23.84 -4.50
N TYR A 146 11.64 23.00 -4.08
CA TYR A 146 11.05 23.04 -2.74
C TYR A 146 11.33 21.71 -2.06
N TRP A 147 12.20 21.74 -1.04
CA TRP A 147 12.59 20.59 -0.25
C TRP A 147 11.74 20.50 1.00
N PHE A 148 11.09 19.36 1.18
CA PHE A 148 10.27 19.03 2.33
C PHE A 148 11.08 18.15 3.27
N TYR A 149 11.13 18.51 4.54
CA TYR A 149 11.69 17.70 5.60
C TYR A 149 10.57 17.09 6.42
N TYR A 150 10.63 15.78 6.62
CA TYR A 150 9.76 15.02 7.50
C TYR A 150 10.61 14.31 8.56
N THR A 151 10.06 14.10 9.76
CA THR A 151 10.84 13.53 10.88
C THR A 151 10.94 12.02 10.84
N PHE A 152 10.07 11.33 10.13
CA PHE A 152 10.06 9.88 10.03
C PHE A 152 9.44 9.42 8.70
N ASN A 153 9.97 8.36 8.11
CA ASN A 153 9.42 7.64 6.96
C ASN A 153 8.81 6.32 7.44
N ASP A 154 7.48 6.18 7.39
CA ASP A 154 6.74 4.96 7.77
C ASP A 154 6.29 4.16 6.54
N PHE A 155 7.16 4.06 5.55
CA PHE A 155 6.95 3.25 4.36
C PHE A 155 7.55 1.84 4.53
N ASN A 156 7.87 1.15 3.43
CA ASN A 156 8.39 -0.22 3.45
C ASN A 156 9.81 -0.32 4.06
N ASP A 157 10.59 0.72 3.92
CA ASP A 157 11.98 0.88 4.36
C ASP A 157 12.12 1.84 5.53
N LYS A 158 11.27 1.73 6.51
CA LYS A 158 11.17 2.62 7.67
C LYS A 158 12.50 3.17 8.14
N HIS A 159 12.59 4.49 8.26
CA HIS A 159 13.77 5.18 8.75
C HIS A 159 13.44 6.54 9.36
N GLU A 160 14.32 7.02 10.21
CA GLU A 160 14.26 8.36 10.79
C GLU A 160 14.56 9.40 9.73
N SER A 161 13.81 10.49 9.77
CA SER A 161 13.82 11.61 8.84
C SER A 161 13.53 11.22 7.39
N ASP A 162 13.08 12.20 6.61
CA ASP A 162 12.94 12.05 5.17
C ASP A 162 13.10 13.39 4.46
N TRP A 163 13.61 13.36 3.24
CA TRP A 163 13.81 14.51 2.38
C TRP A 163 13.24 14.27 1.00
N GLU A 164 12.13 14.94 0.71
CA GLU A 164 11.45 14.89 -0.57
C GLU A 164 11.38 16.27 -1.23
N MET A 165 11.14 16.36 -2.54
CA MET A 165 11.12 17.65 -3.21
C MET A 165 10.22 17.71 -4.44
N ILE A 166 9.89 18.93 -4.85
CA ILE A 166 9.43 19.24 -6.20
C ILE A 166 10.35 20.30 -6.82
N GLN A 167 10.46 20.30 -8.15
CA GLN A 167 11.24 21.28 -8.88
C GLN A 167 10.42 21.91 -10.00
N ILE A 168 10.44 23.24 -10.06
CA ILE A 168 9.86 24.03 -11.14
C ILE A 168 11.01 24.57 -12.00
N ALA A 169 10.93 24.38 -13.30
CA ALA A 169 11.94 24.81 -14.25
C ALA A 169 11.48 26.02 -15.06
N PHE A 170 12.40 26.96 -15.23
CA PHE A 170 12.21 28.20 -16.00
C PHE A 170 13.24 28.30 -17.12
N ASP A 171 12.86 28.96 -18.21
CA ASP A 171 13.77 29.36 -19.27
C ASP A 171 14.43 30.71 -18.93
N ALA A 172 15.26 30.73 -17.88
CA ALA A 172 15.84 31.91 -17.29
C ALA A 172 17.25 31.63 -16.75
N ASP A 173 18.06 32.67 -16.60
CA ASP A 173 19.39 32.59 -15.96
C ASP A 173 19.38 33.12 -14.53
N THR A 174 18.37 33.94 -14.16
CA THR A 174 18.27 34.54 -12.83
C THR A 174 16.86 34.50 -12.28
N ALA A 175 16.71 34.66 -10.95
CA ALA A 175 15.41 34.72 -10.29
C ALA A 175 14.58 35.93 -10.77
N GLU A 176 15.22 37.06 -11.07
CA GLU A 176 14.55 38.27 -11.60
C GLU A 176 13.92 37.99 -12.98
N GLN A 177 14.63 37.29 -13.84
CA GLN A 177 14.09 36.88 -15.15
C GLN A 177 12.93 35.90 -14.98
N ALA A 178 13.08 34.89 -14.08
CA ALA A 178 12.05 33.90 -13.79
C ALA A 178 10.76 34.52 -13.25
N LEU A 179 10.84 35.58 -12.43
CA LEU A 179 9.67 36.32 -11.92
C LEU A 179 8.79 36.91 -13.01
N SER A 180 9.35 37.24 -14.17
CA SER A 180 8.62 37.79 -15.31
C SER A 180 8.08 36.73 -16.28
N GLN A 181 8.31 35.45 -16.02
CA GLN A 181 7.99 34.35 -16.91
C GLN A 181 6.95 33.39 -16.29
N THR A 182 6.33 32.60 -17.17
CA THR A 182 5.59 31.38 -16.78
C THR A 182 6.59 30.23 -16.72
N PRO A 183 6.51 29.34 -15.73
CA PRO A 183 7.35 28.15 -15.69
C PRO A 183 7.20 27.29 -16.95
N ALA A 184 8.26 26.62 -17.38
CA ALA A 184 8.21 25.68 -18.51
C ALA A 184 7.65 24.32 -18.09
N GLN A 185 8.19 23.77 -17.01
CA GLN A 185 7.90 22.41 -16.54
C GLN A 185 7.95 22.34 -15.01
N VAL A 186 7.38 21.26 -14.48
CA VAL A 186 7.50 20.89 -13.08
C VAL A 186 7.72 19.38 -12.97
N ILE A 187 8.61 18.97 -12.07
CA ILE A 187 8.84 17.55 -11.75
C ILE A 187 8.60 17.33 -10.25
N TYR A 188 7.87 16.29 -9.92
CA TYR A 188 7.65 15.84 -8.55
C TYR A 188 8.53 14.63 -8.29
N SER A 189 9.42 14.72 -7.29
CA SER A 189 10.29 13.60 -6.94
C SER A 189 9.47 12.45 -6.34
N GLN A 190 9.87 11.25 -6.70
CA GLN A 190 9.23 10.01 -6.30
C GLN A 190 10.33 8.96 -6.11
N HIS A 191 10.75 8.74 -4.88
CA HIS A 191 11.86 7.83 -4.58
C HIS A 191 13.14 8.20 -5.35
N GLY A 192 13.70 7.29 -6.14
CA GLY A 192 14.88 7.56 -6.96
C GLY A 192 14.62 8.25 -8.30
N GLY A 193 13.38 8.59 -8.63
CA GLY A 193 12.99 9.22 -9.90
C GLY A 193 12.05 10.41 -9.71
N GLY A 194 11.26 10.71 -10.74
CA GLY A 194 10.25 11.76 -10.68
C GLY A 194 9.24 11.71 -11.82
N GLU A 195 8.08 12.32 -11.63
CA GLU A 195 7.09 12.49 -12.68
C GLU A 195 7.11 13.93 -13.17
N LEU A 196 7.26 14.09 -14.51
CA LEU A 196 7.39 15.36 -15.20
C LEU A 196 6.02 15.82 -15.75
N ALA A 197 5.77 17.11 -15.72
CA ALA A 197 4.63 17.75 -16.39
C ALA A 197 5.05 19.10 -16.98
N SER A 198 4.48 19.47 -18.14
CA SER A 198 4.50 20.87 -18.54
C SER A 198 3.66 21.71 -17.59
N TRP A 199 3.96 23.01 -17.45
CA TRP A 199 3.26 23.88 -16.52
C TRP A 199 1.76 24.04 -16.83
N ASP A 200 1.35 23.80 -18.06
CA ASP A 200 -0.04 23.84 -18.54
C ASP A 200 -0.72 22.44 -18.58
N ALA A 201 0.00 21.38 -18.20
CA ALA A 201 -0.54 20.03 -18.24
C ALA A 201 -1.78 19.89 -17.35
N SER A 202 -2.80 19.22 -17.85
CA SER A 202 -4.09 19.01 -17.14
C SER A 202 -3.95 18.20 -15.84
N LYS A 203 -2.91 17.39 -15.70
CA LYS A 203 -2.62 16.65 -14.47
C LYS A 203 -2.04 17.54 -13.35
N LEU A 204 -1.45 18.70 -13.68
CA LEU A 204 -0.91 19.64 -12.72
C LEU A 204 -2.02 20.50 -12.13
N GLN A 205 -2.48 20.16 -10.94
CA GLN A 205 -3.41 20.99 -10.19
C GLN A 205 -2.67 22.21 -9.63
N LYS A 206 -3.31 23.39 -9.74
CA LYS A 206 -2.77 24.66 -9.23
C LYS A 206 -3.86 25.50 -8.61
N VAL A 207 -3.50 26.32 -7.62
CA VAL A 207 -4.33 27.40 -7.08
C VAL A 207 -3.57 28.71 -7.32
N GLY A 208 -3.95 29.47 -8.35
CA GLY A 208 -3.10 30.52 -8.89
C GLY A 208 -1.80 29.95 -9.45
N ASP A 209 -0.65 30.46 -8.98
CA ASP A 209 0.67 29.97 -9.35
C ASP A 209 1.21 28.87 -8.40
N HIS A 210 0.42 28.44 -7.41
CA HIS A 210 0.82 27.45 -6.41
C HIS A 210 0.50 26.02 -6.89
N PRO A 211 1.48 25.17 -7.18
CA PRO A 211 1.24 23.77 -7.54
C PRO A 211 0.73 22.97 -6.35
N VAL A 212 -0.20 22.04 -6.61
CA VAL A 212 -0.76 21.17 -5.57
C VAL A 212 -0.04 19.83 -5.59
N VAL A 213 0.46 19.43 -4.43
CA VAL A 213 1.29 18.22 -4.25
C VAL A 213 0.57 17.25 -3.34
N TYR A 214 0.55 15.96 -3.70
CA TYR A 214 -0.01 14.87 -2.92
C TYR A 214 1.10 13.92 -2.47
N PRO A 215 1.68 14.08 -1.28
CA PRO A 215 2.66 13.13 -0.76
C PRO A 215 2.03 11.76 -0.47
N GLY A 216 2.74 10.69 -0.79
CA GLY A 216 2.39 9.33 -0.41
C GLY A 216 2.42 9.16 1.10
N SER A 217 1.38 8.53 1.67
CA SER A 217 1.34 8.29 3.11
C SER A 217 2.50 7.37 3.54
N GLY A 218 3.33 7.87 4.43
CA GLY A 218 4.51 7.22 4.98
C GLY A 218 5.78 7.37 4.15
N SER A 219 5.69 7.42 2.81
CA SER A 219 6.86 7.55 1.92
C SER A 219 7.18 8.99 1.55
N HIS A 220 6.22 9.89 1.66
CA HIS A 220 6.28 11.30 1.26
C HIS A 220 6.63 11.55 -0.22
N ALA A 221 6.77 10.49 -1.04
CA ALA A 221 6.95 10.61 -2.48
C ALA A 221 5.82 11.45 -3.10
N ASN A 222 6.13 12.38 -3.99
CA ASN A 222 5.21 13.44 -4.41
C ASN A 222 4.44 13.07 -5.68
N TYR A 223 3.12 13.27 -5.69
CA TYR A 223 2.22 12.90 -6.79
C TYR A 223 1.30 14.05 -7.21
N TYR A 224 0.74 13.95 -8.43
CA TYR A 224 -0.16 14.96 -9.01
C TYR A 224 -1.63 14.80 -8.59
N GLY A 225 -2.00 13.74 -7.91
CA GLY A 225 -3.40 13.52 -7.52
C GLY A 225 -3.62 12.40 -6.51
N PRO A 226 -4.86 12.26 -6.01
CA PRO A 226 -5.21 11.28 -4.98
C PRO A 226 -5.45 9.89 -5.59
N ASN A 227 -4.40 9.06 -5.72
CA ASN A 227 -4.46 7.71 -6.25
C ASN A 227 -3.66 6.72 -5.39
N LEU A 228 -3.77 5.43 -5.72
CA LEU A 228 -2.80 4.42 -5.30
C LEU A 228 -1.81 4.23 -6.44
N TYR A 229 -0.56 4.53 -6.20
CA TYR A 229 0.51 4.46 -7.18
C TYR A 229 1.35 3.21 -6.99
N LEU A 230 1.66 2.54 -8.10
CA LEU A 230 2.44 1.30 -8.11
C LEU A 230 3.89 1.60 -8.46
N GLY A 231 4.81 1.23 -7.58
CA GLY A 231 6.25 1.22 -7.83
C GLY A 231 6.79 -0.21 -7.97
N ARG A 232 7.58 -0.45 -9.03
CA ARG A 232 8.12 -1.78 -9.38
C ARG A 232 9.65 -1.82 -9.35
N SER A 233 10.28 -0.67 -9.16
CA SER A 233 11.73 -0.50 -9.21
C SER A 233 12.20 0.49 -8.15
N ALA A 234 13.51 0.61 -7.95
CA ALA A 234 14.09 1.59 -7.04
C ALA A 234 13.76 3.04 -7.42
N SER A 235 13.62 3.34 -8.73
CA SER A 235 13.26 4.68 -9.21
C SER A 235 11.77 5.01 -9.11
N GLU A 236 10.91 4.00 -8.94
CA GLU A 236 9.46 4.15 -8.76
C GLU A 236 9.03 3.95 -7.30
N GLY A 237 9.93 3.47 -6.43
CA GLY A 237 9.63 2.90 -5.11
C GLY A 237 9.05 1.49 -5.22
N PHE A 238 9.63 0.52 -4.49
CA PHE A 238 9.12 -0.85 -4.51
C PHE A 238 7.96 -0.99 -3.53
N GLY A 239 6.74 -1.08 -4.09
CA GLY A 239 5.51 -1.14 -3.30
C GLY A 239 4.40 -0.28 -3.86
N CYS A 240 3.63 0.36 -3.00
CA CYS A 240 2.53 1.22 -3.44
C CYS A 240 2.38 2.42 -2.53
N ASP A 241 2.41 3.61 -3.12
CA ASP A 241 2.18 4.87 -2.44
C ASP A 241 0.69 5.22 -2.45
N ASP A 242 0.13 5.51 -1.30
CA ASP A 242 -1.30 5.78 -1.15
C ASP A 242 -1.56 7.25 -0.80
N THR A 243 -2.06 8.01 -1.77
CA THR A 243 -2.48 9.41 -1.61
C THR A 243 -4.01 9.55 -1.60
N ARG A 244 -4.77 8.44 -1.61
CA ARG A 244 -6.24 8.41 -1.72
C ARG A 244 -6.93 8.84 -0.43
N GLY A 245 -8.15 9.31 -0.58
CA GLY A 245 -9.07 9.67 0.50
C GLY A 245 -9.11 11.17 0.78
N PRO A 246 -9.80 11.58 1.84
CA PRO A 246 -9.79 12.95 2.29
C PRO A 246 -8.36 13.41 2.58
N SER A 247 -8.09 14.69 2.32
CA SER A 247 -6.77 15.29 2.54
C SER A 247 -6.87 16.60 3.31
N THR A 248 -5.92 16.82 4.21
CA THR A 248 -5.71 18.08 4.89
C THR A 248 -4.80 18.97 4.06
N GLU A 249 -5.20 20.23 3.85
CA GLU A 249 -4.38 21.22 3.16
C GLU A 249 -3.35 21.84 4.10
N VAL A 250 -2.09 21.83 3.68
CA VAL A 250 -0.98 22.49 4.36
C VAL A 250 -0.32 23.46 3.38
N ARG A 251 -0.04 24.68 3.83
CA ARG A 251 0.70 25.71 3.06
C ARG A 251 2.02 25.99 3.77
N PRO A 252 3.11 25.28 3.44
CA PRO A 252 4.40 25.51 4.06
C PRO A 252 4.94 26.89 3.70
N ARG A 253 5.51 27.59 4.68
CA ARG A 253 6.24 28.83 4.42
C ARG A 253 7.56 28.51 3.72
N ALA A 254 7.83 29.11 2.58
CA ALA A 254 9.08 28.94 1.85
C ALA A 254 10.22 29.72 2.53
N ILE A 255 11.33 29.04 2.77
CA ILE A 255 12.57 29.62 3.31
C ILE A 255 13.66 29.41 2.26
N VAL A 256 14.12 30.51 1.66
CA VAL A 256 15.21 30.41 0.67
C VAL A 256 16.51 30.04 1.37
N VAL A 257 17.18 29.03 0.81
CA VAL A 257 18.45 28.52 1.32
C VAL A 257 19.55 28.69 0.25
N PRO A 258 20.81 28.90 0.67
CA PRO A 258 21.93 28.99 -0.27
C PRO A 258 22.29 27.59 -0.82
N THR A 259 22.93 27.54 -1.98
CA THR A 259 23.48 26.29 -2.52
C THR A 259 24.54 25.68 -1.61
N THR A 260 25.36 26.56 -0.99
CA THR A 260 26.40 26.19 -0.03
C THR A 260 26.38 27.20 1.11
N PRO A 261 26.46 26.80 2.37
CA PRO A 261 26.52 27.74 3.49
C PRO A 261 27.87 28.47 3.51
N ASP A 262 27.83 29.76 3.81
CA ASP A 262 29.03 30.63 3.81
C ASP A 262 30.01 30.28 4.91
N SER A 263 29.51 29.83 6.06
CA SER A 263 30.33 29.48 7.23
C SER A 263 29.62 28.50 8.17
N ARG A 264 30.37 28.03 9.17
CA ARG A 264 29.85 27.18 10.25
C ARG A 264 28.78 27.89 11.11
N GLU A 265 28.85 29.20 11.21
CA GLU A 265 27.92 30.04 11.97
C GLU A 265 26.63 30.37 11.19
N SER A 266 26.56 30.01 9.92
CA SER A 266 25.38 30.16 9.11
C SER A 266 24.20 29.40 9.73
N PRO A 267 22.96 29.97 9.73
CA PRO A 267 21.75 29.21 10.12
C PRO A 267 21.51 28.00 9.21
N PHE A 268 22.14 27.97 8.04
CA PHE A 268 22.07 26.89 7.06
C PHE A 268 23.34 26.00 7.03
N ALA A 269 24.18 26.05 8.09
CA ALA A 269 25.40 25.26 8.18
C ALA A 269 25.17 23.74 8.00
N TRP A 270 23.95 23.27 8.32
CA TRP A 270 23.52 21.90 8.11
C TRP A 270 23.52 21.47 6.63
N LEU A 271 23.51 22.38 5.66
CA LEU A 271 23.66 22.07 4.23
C LEU A 271 25.09 21.58 3.88
N ALA A 272 26.06 21.73 4.76
CA ALA A 272 27.39 21.13 4.60
C ALA A 272 27.53 19.75 5.28
N PHE A 273 26.41 19.16 5.71
CA PHE A 273 26.38 17.83 6.33
C PHE A 273 26.19 16.75 5.25
N SER A 274 27.18 15.88 5.09
CA SER A 274 27.12 14.74 4.15
C SER A 274 26.80 13.41 4.87
N GLY A 275 26.54 13.46 6.18
CA GLY A 275 26.12 12.31 6.97
C GLY A 275 24.62 12.01 6.83
N ARG A 276 24.10 11.19 7.71
CA ARG A 276 22.70 10.75 7.67
C ARG A 276 21.83 11.51 8.65
N TRP A 277 20.64 11.87 8.20
CA TRP A 277 19.63 12.59 8.98
C TRP A 277 18.83 11.69 9.94
N GLY A 278 19.14 10.42 9.99
CA GLY A 278 18.52 9.43 10.88
C GLY A 278 19.48 8.31 11.20
N GLN A 279 19.04 7.42 12.09
CA GLN A 279 19.81 6.29 12.60
C GLN A 279 20.44 5.48 11.47
N LYS A 280 21.68 5.08 11.66
CA LYS A 280 22.41 4.23 10.73
C LYS A 280 22.10 2.77 11.00
N GLU A 281 21.15 2.24 10.27
CA GLU A 281 20.76 0.84 10.27
C GLU A 281 21.49 0.06 9.17
N ARG A 282 21.00 -1.12 8.83
CA ARG A 282 21.50 -1.92 7.71
C ARG A 282 20.55 -1.84 6.52
N GLY A 283 21.10 -1.73 5.32
CA GLY A 283 20.32 -1.77 4.09
C GLY A 283 19.47 -0.52 3.86
N ALA A 284 18.22 -0.71 3.51
CA ALA A 284 17.29 0.35 3.14
C ALA A 284 16.78 1.20 4.32
N ASN A 285 16.89 0.68 5.55
CA ASN A 285 16.39 1.35 6.75
C ASN A 285 17.35 2.42 7.31
N ASN A 286 18.38 2.80 6.57
CA ASN A 286 19.25 3.91 6.96
C ASN A 286 18.52 5.24 6.78
N GLY A 287 18.68 6.15 7.74
CA GLY A 287 18.28 7.55 7.57
C GLY A 287 18.88 8.14 6.28
N PRO A 288 18.17 9.06 5.59
CA PRO A 288 18.61 9.62 4.33
C PRO A 288 19.80 10.57 4.52
N THR A 289 20.54 10.83 3.46
CA THR A 289 21.44 11.98 3.39
C THR A 289 20.66 13.26 3.10
N GLY A 290 21.25 14.42 3.41
CA GLY A 290 20.64 15.71 3.15
C GLY A 290 20.51 16.06 1.66
N PRO A 291 19.78 17.13 1.32
CA PRO A 291 19.60 17.61 -0.06
C PRO A 291 20.91 17.79 -0.82
N ASN A 292 21.91 18.40 -0.17
CA ASN A 292 23.21 18.75 -0.73
C ASN A 292 24.03 17.60 -1.31
N THR A 293 23.66 16.35 -1.02
CA THR A 293 24.35 15.15 -1.54
C THR A 293 23.58 14.45 -2.66
N LYS A 294 22.38 14.92 -2.96
CA LYS A 294 21.48 14.29 -3.95
C LYS A 294 21.71 14.89 -5.35
N ASP A 295 21.55 14.07 -6.39
CA ASP A 295 21.68 14.50 -7.80
C ASP A 295 20.73 15.66 -8.14
N GLN A 296 19.54 15.69 -7.53
CA GLN A 296 18.56 16.78 -7.65
C GLN A 296 19.15 18.13 -7.26
N TRP A 297 20.00 18.16 -6.26
CA TRP A 297 20.67 19.39 -5.79
C TRP A 297 21.89 19.73 -6.60
N LEU A 298 22.70 18.72 -6.92
CA LEU A 298 24.01 18.91 -7.57
C LEU A 298 23.90 19.23 -9.07
N ALA A 299 22.91 18.63 -9.75
CA ALA A 299 22.68 18.77 -11.18
C ALA A 299 21.17 18.78 -11.49
N PRO A 300 20.43 19.82 -11.07
CA PRO A 300 18.97 19.83 -11.05
C PRO A 300 18.32 19.67 -12.44
N ILE A 301 18.90 20.28 -13.46
CA ILE A 301 18.35 20.22 -14.83
C ILE A 301 18.69 18.87 -15.46
N THR A 302 19.93 18.40 -15.32
CA THR A 302 20.34 17.08 -15.82
C THR A 302 19.56 15.96 -15.14
N TRP A 303 19.32 16.04 -13.82
CA TRP A 303 18.48 15.08 -13.10
C TRP A 303 17.06 15.07 -13.65
N MET A 304 16.43 16.22 -13.81
CA MET A 304 15.08 16.34 -14.36
C MET A 304 14.97 15.72 -15.76
N ASP A 305 15.94 16.03 -16.65
CA ASP A 305 15.98 15.53 -18.03
C ASP A 305 16.19 14.01 -18.11
N SER A 306 16.97 13.44 -17.17
CA SER A 306 17.36 12.01 -17.20
C SER A 306 16.41 11.08 -16.47
N THR A 307 15.69 11.58 -15.46
CA THR A 307 14.84 10.74 -14.59
C THR A 307 13.35 11.03 -14.70
N GLY A 308 12.96 12.13 -15.36
CA GLY A 308 11.58 12.53 -15.55
C GLY A 308 10.78 11.50 -16.35
N ARG A 309 9.68 11.01 -15.75
CA ARG A 309 8.71 10.11 -16.39
C ARG A 309 7.47 10.91 -16.79
N ASP A 310 6.81 10.54 -17.88
CA ASP A 310 5.56 11.19 -18.31
C ASP A 310 4.38 10.90 -17.38
N SER A 311 4.37 9.76 -16.71
CA SER A 311 3.29 9.36 -15.81
C SER A 311 3.73 8.32 -14.80
N SER A 312 3.07 8.33 -13.63
CA SER A 312 3.15 7.26 -12.64
C SER A 312 2.02 6.27 -12.86
N VAL A 313 2.26 5.01 -12.51
CA VAL A 313 1.30 3.93 -12.74
C VAL A 313 0.29 3.90 -11.60
N THR A 314 -0.98 4.12 -11.91
CA THR A 314 -2.06 4.04 -10.92
C THR A 314 -2.64 2.63 -10.82
N VAL A 315 -2.98 2.20 -9.61
CA VAL A 315 -3.65 0.92 -9.35
C VAL A 315 -5.16 1.15 -9.32
N PRO A 316 -5.94 0.52 -10.21
CA PRO A 316 -7.39 0.57 -10.14
C PRO A 316 -7.90 0.03 -8.80
N GLY A 317 -8.89 0.68 -8.21
CA GLY A 317 -9.46 0.26 -6.92
C GLY A 317 -10.09 -1.13 -6.95
N GLN A 318 -10.53 -1.58 -8.12
CA GLN A 318 -11.10 -2.91 -8.35
C GLN A 318 -10.56 -3.51 -9.66
N SER A 319 -10.37 -4.84 -9.67
CA SER A 319 -10.07 -5.57 -10.89
C SER A 319 -11.38 -5.92 -11.59
N THR A 320 -11.55 -5.51 -12.84
CA THR A 320 -12.72 -5.88 -13.66
C THR A 320 -12.72 -7.38 -14.01
N PHE A 321 -11.56 -8.04 -13.93
CA PHE A 321 -11.36 -9.42 -14.35
C PHE A 321 -10.54 -10.20 -13.33
N GLY A 322 -11.18 -11.02 -12.50
CA GLY A 322 -10.49 -11.94 -11.60
C GLY A 322 -9.72 -11.27 -10.44
N PRO A 323 -8.68 -11.93 -9.88
CA PRO A 323 -7.95 -11.41 -8.73
C PRO A 323 -7.22 -10.12 -9.06
N ASN A 324 -7.30 -9.13 -8.15
CA ASN A 324 -6.54 -7.88 -8.26
C ASN A 324 -5.07 -8.12 -7.94
N VAL A 325 -4.28 -8.42 -8.98
CA VAL A 325 -2.84 -8.71 -8.85
C VAL A 325 -2.07 -7.54 -8.26
N ALA A 326 -2.36 -6.31 -8.73
CA ALA A 326 -1.69 -5.12 -8.22
C ALA A 326 -2.03 -4.86 -6.75
N GLY A 327 -3.30 -4.99 -6.36
CA GLY A 327 -3.71 -4.89 -4.96
C GLY A 327 -3.11 -5.99 -4.07
N PHE A 328 -2.99 -7.21 -4.58
CA PHE A 328 -2.28 -8.30 -3.90
C PHE A 328 -0.80 -7.98 -3.73
N PHE A 329 -0.14 -7.46 -4.77
CA PHE A 329 1.26 -7.02 -4.71
C PHE A 329 1.45 -5.93 -3.65
N CYS A 330 0.65 -4.85 -3.66
CA CYS A 330 0.73 -3.78 -2.67
C CYS A 330 0.62 -4.32 -1.24
N GLY A 331 -0.39 -5.18 -1.00
CA GLY A 331 -0.59 -5.78 0.32
C GLY A 331 0.53 -6.76 0.71
N ALA A 332 1.05 -7.52 -0.24
CA ALA A 332 2.14 -8.47 0.00
C ALA A 332 3.47 -7.77 0.29
N VAL A 333 3.79 -6.69 -0.43
CA VAL A 333 5.00 -5.89 -0.19
C VAL A 333 4.93 -5.22 1.17
N ALA A 334 3.86 -4.49 1.48
CA ALA A 334 3.71 -3.80 2.76
C ALA A 334 3.79 -4.77 3.97
N LYS A 335 3.08 -5.91 3.91
CA LYS A 335 3.14 -6.93 4.98
C LYS A 335 4.48 -7.65 5.01
N GLY A 336 5.06 -7.94 3.85
CA GLY A 336 6.37 -8.58 3.71
C GLY A 336 7.49 -7.70 4.25
N SER A 337 7.47 -6.41 3.96
CA SER A 337 8.43 -5.43 4.49
C SER A 337 8.34 -5.33 6.02
N ASN A 338 7.12 -5.22 6.56
CA ASN A 338 6.92 -5.20 8.01
C ASN A 338 7.41 -6.49 8.68
N ALA A 339 7.15 -7.65 8.08
CA ALA A 339 7.65 -8.93 8.59
C ALA A 339 9.18 -9.03 8.49
N LEU A 340 9.78 -8.49 7.44
CA LEU A 340 11.23 -8.45 7.26
C LEU A 340 11.88 -7.53 8.28
N ASN A 341 11.34 -6.32 8.49
CA ASN A 341 11.82 -5.39 9.51
C ASN A 341 11.78 -6.04 10.91
N ALA A 342 10.65 -6.66 11.26
CA ALA A 342 10.53 -7.40 12.52
C ALA A 342 11.50 -8.60 12.61
N ALA A 343 11.82 -9.26 11.50
CA ALA A 343 12.79 -10.35 11.47
C ALA A 343 14.25 -9.85 11.61
N VAL A 344 14.55 -8.67 11.08
CA VAL A 344 15.86 -8.01 11.25
C VAL A 344 16.04 -7.54 12.68
N ASP A 345 15.01 -6.96 13.28
CA ASP A 345 14.98 -6.54 14.69
C ASP A 345 15.13 -7.76 15.64
N SER A 346 14.42 -8.86 15.38
CA SER A 346 14.42 -10.05 16.23
C SER A 346 14.78 -11.34 15.46
N PRO A 347 16.02 -11.52 14.96
CA PRO A 347 16.37 -12.59 14.03
C PRO A 347 16.21 -14.00 14.61
N TRP A 348 16.44 -14.18 15.91
CA TRP A 348 16.28 -15.47 16.57
C TRP A 348 14.82 -15.89 16.72
N THR A 349 13.93 -14.94 16.97
CA THR A 349 12.48 -15.16 17.02
C THR A 349 11.96 -15.54 15.64
N ALA A 350 12.38 -14.85 14.60
CA ALA A 350 12.02 -15.15 13.22
C ALA A 350 12.51 -16.54 12.81
N LEU A 351 13.78 -16.89 13.09
CA LEU A 351 14.33 -18.22 12.81
C LEU A 351 13.55 -19.31 13.56
N GLY A 352 13.25 -19.11 14.84
CA GLY A 352 12.45 -20.05 15.64
C GLY A 352 11.07 -20.28 15.02
N LEU A 353 10.38 -19.22 14.58
CA LEU A 353 9.09 -19.33 13.91
C LEU A 353 9.19 -20.10 12.58
N PHE A 354 10.20 -19.82 11.75
CA PHE A 354 10.43 -20.56 10.50
C PHE A 354 10.69 -22.05 10.74
N VAL A 355 11.50 -22.38 11.75
CA VAL A 355 11.77 -23.78 12.12
C VAL A 355 10.49 -24.47 12.58
N VAL A 356 9.70 -23.85 13.46
CA VAL A 356 8.42 -24.40 13.95
C VAL A 356 7.45 -24.64 12.80
N LEU A 357 7.27 -23.64 11.91
CA LEU A 357 6.40 -23.76 10.73
C LEU A 357 6.92 -24.85 9.76
N GLY A 358 8.22 -24.90 9.51
CA GLY A 358 8.84 -25.93 8.67
C GLY A 358 8.62 -27.35 9.23
N LEU A 359 8.83 -27.53 10.53
CA LEU A 359 8.55 -28.79 11.21
C LEU A 359 7.08 -29.17 11.18
N ALA A 360 6.18 -28.22 11.41
CA ALA A 360 4.74 -28.44 11.31
C ALA A 360 4.34 -28.87 9.89
N CYS A 361 4.83 -28.19 8.86
CA CYS A 361 4.61 -28.57 7.45
C CYS A 361 5.15 -29.98 7.16
N LEU A 362 6.36 -30.31 7.63
CA LEU A 362 6.97 -31.62 7.45
C LEU A 362 6.16 -32.72 8.14
N VAL A 363 5.68 -32.48 9.36
CA VAL A 363 4.82 -33.42 10.10
C VAL A 363 3.50 -33.64 9.37
N LEU A 364 2.85 -32.57 8.90
CA LEU A 364 1.62 -32.65 8.12
C LEU A 364 1.84 -33.41 6.81
N TRP A 365 2.95 -33.11 6.11
CA TRP A 365 3.34 -33.82 4.89
C TRP A 365 3.54 -35.31 5.13
N ARG A 366 4.27 -35.70 6.19
CA ARG A 366 4.54 -37.09 6.54
C ARG A 366 3.32 -37.84 7.07
N ARG A 367 2.37 -37.15 7.71
CA ARG A 367 1.16 -37.76 8.24
C ARG A 367 0.09 -38.08 7.21
N THR A 368 0.19 -37.55 5.97
CA THR A 368 -0.74 -37.90 4.90
C THR A 368 -0.17 -38.98 3.98
N ARG A 369 -1.03 -39.82 3.43
CA ARG A 369 -0.65 -40.80 2.42
C ARG A 369 -0.75 -40.18 1.04
N TRP A 370 0.35 -40.22 0.26
CA TRP A 370 0.45 -39.66 -1.08
C TRP A 370 0.42 -40.70 -2.19
N ARG A 371 0.41 -42.00 -1.87
CA ARG A 371 0.33 -43.05 -2.90
C ARG A 371 -0.95 -42.85 -3.72
N PRO A 372 -0.86 -42.87 -5.07
CA PRO A 372 -2.01 -42.65 -5.90
C PRO A 372 -3.08 -43.71 -5.58
N HIS A 373 -4.29 -43.20 -5.30
CA HIS A 373 -5.52 -43.97 -5.41
C HIS A 373 -6.14 -43.57 -6.73
N GLU A 374 -6.59 -44.55 -7.48
CA GLU A 374 -7.39 -44.25 -8.67
C GLU A 374 -8.56 -43.37 -8.30
N PRO A 375 -8.93 -42.40 -9.16
CA PRO A 375 -10.07 -41.51 -8.89
C PRO A 375 -11.39 -42.30 -8.80
N LEU A 376 -11.46 -43.46 -9.40
CA LEU A 376 -12.62 -44.36 -9.38
C LEU A 376 -12.35 -45.61 -8.51
N PRO A 377 -13.35 -46.20 -7.82
CA PRO A 377 -14.70 -45.59 -7.64
C PRO A 377 -14.63 -44.29 -6.86
N VAL A 378 -15.56 -43.37 -7.15
CA VAL A 378 -15.59 -42.03 -6.54
C VAL A 378 -15.82 -42.11 -5.03
N GLU A 379 -16.73 -42.99 -4.61
CA GLU A 379 -17.09 -43.16 -3.19
C GLU A 379 -16.16 -44.19 -2.52
N GLN A 380 -15.09 -43.69 -1.94
CA GLN A 380 -14.15 -44.51 -1.15
C GLN A 380 -13.40 -43.62 -0.13
N PRO A 381 -12.93 -44.22 1.00
CA PRO A 381 -12.14 -43.49 1.99
C PRO A 381 -10.76 -43.11 1.41
N ARG A 382 -10.39 -41.83 1.46
CA ARG A 382 -9.10 -41.33 0.98
C ARG A 382 -8.36 -40.54 2.06
N ALA A 383 -7.03 -40.64 2.11
CA ALA A 383 -6.24 -39.70 2.88
C ALA A 383 -6.23 -38.32 2.15
N VAL A 384 -5.90 -37.23 2.85
CA VAL A 384 -5.90 -35.87 2.28
C VAL A 384 -5.04 -35.80 1.01
N GLY A 385 -3.80 -36.30 1.07
CA GLY A 385 -2.93 -36.34 -0.10
C GLY A 385 -3.48 -37.17 -1.27
N GLN A 386 -4.25 -38.21 -0.98
CA GLN A 386 -4.92 -39.02 -2.02
C GLN A 386 -6.11 -38.26 -2.65
N VAL A 387 -6.86 -37.47 -1.87
CA VAL A 387 -7.92 -36.58 -2.42
C VAL A 387 -7.30 -35.57 -3.39
N LEU A 388 -6.19 -34.93 -2.98
CA LEU A 388 -5.49 -33.95 -3.83
C LEU A 388 -4.95 -34.57 -5.11
N ARG A 389 -4.34 -35.76 -5.03
CA ARG A 389 -3.84 -36.45 -6.23
C ARG A 389 -4.95 -36.94 -7.16
N ALA A 390 -6.03 -37.49 -6.61
CA ALA A 390 -7.19 -37.91 -7.41
C ALA A 390 -7.84 -36.70 -8.12
N ALA A 391 -7.98 -35.56 -7.43
CA ALA A 391 -8.46 -34.33 -8.03
C ALA A 391 -7.54 -33.86 -9.16
N TRP A 392 -6.22 -33.94 -8.98
CA TRP A 392 -5.25 -33.59 -10.02
C TRP A 392 -5.33 -34.52 -11.24
N THR A 393 -5.51 -35.82 -11.01
CA THR A 393 -5.69 -36.81 -12.10
C THR A 393 -6.96 -36.48 -12.90
N LEU A 394 -8.11 -36.24 -12.24
CA LEU A 394 -9.33 -35.83 -12.93
C LEU A 394 -9.18 -34.50 -13.66
N HIS A 395 -8.52 -33.51 -13.05
CA HIS A 395 -8.27 -32.22 -13.67
C HIS A 395 -7.42 -32.35 -14.93
N ARG A 396 -6.37 -33.15 -14.89
CA ARG A 396 -5.49 -33.39 -16.03
C ARG A 396 -6.15 -34.19 -17.14
N ASP A 397 -6.86 -35.26 -16.78
CA ASP A 397 -7.42 -36.20 -17.76
C ASP A 397 -8.69 -35.66 -18.44
N HIS A 398 -9.39 -34.73 -17.77
CA HIS A 398 -10.62 -34.11 -18.30
C HIS A 398 -10.42 -32.62 -18.65
N ARG A 399 -9.29 -32.25 -19.30
CA ARG A 399 -8.92 -30.86 -19.63
C ARG A 399 -10.00 -30.10 -20.39
N ARG A 400 -10.72 -30.75 -21.30
CA ARG A 400 -11.81 -30.09 -22.06
C ARG A 400 -12.95 -29.63 -21.14
N PHE A 401 -13.31 -30.44 -20.16
CA PHE A 401 -14.29 -30.08 -19.15
C PHE A 401 -13.78 -28.93 -18.26
N VAL A 402 -12.55 -29.04 -17.76
CA VAL A 402 -11.91 -28.01 -16.92
C VAL A 402 -11.84 -26.67 -17.64
N LEU A 403 -11.37 -26.64 -18.89
CA LEU A 403 -11.32 -25.41 -19.70
C LEU A 403 -12.72 -24.84 -19.97
N GLY A 404 -13.69 -25.70 -20.27
CA GLY A 404 -15.07 -25.27 -20.52
C GLY A 404 -15.72 -24.61 -19.29
N ILE A 405 -15.53 -25.18 -18.10
CA ILE A 405 -16.02 -24.61 -16.85
C ILE A 405 -15.24 -23.34 -16.48
N GLY A 406 -13.93 -23.34 -16.64
CA GLY A 406 -13.11 -22.16 -16.41
C GLY A 406 -13.51 -20.99 -17.32
N LEU A 407 -13.74 -21.24 -18.61
CA LEU A 407 -14.21 -20.21 -19.53
C LEU A 407 -15.60 -19.68 -19.14
N SER A 408 -16.50 -20.57 -18.70
CA SER A 408 -17.82 -20.15 -18.19
C SER A 408 -17.70 -19.29 -16.94
N PHE A 409 -16.73 -19.59 -16.07
CA PHE A 409 -16.38 -18.76 -14.90
C PHE A 409 -15.93 -17.36 -15.35
N LEU A 410 -15.04 -17.26 -16.33
CA LEU A 410 -14.55 -15.98 -16.84
C LEU A 410 -15.70 -15.13 -17.39
N VAL A 411 -16.54 -15.70 -18.23
CA VAL A 411 -17.72 -14.99 -18.79
C VAL A 411 -18.64 -14.48 -17.69
N MET A 412 -18.96 -15.32 -16.69
CA MET A 412 -19.78 -14.91 -15.56
C MET A 412 -19.12 -13.78 -14.76
N SER A 413 -17.83 -13.87 -14.49
CA SER A 413 -17.09 -12.84 -13.75
C SER A 413 -17.14 -11.49 -14.47
N VAL A 414 -16.99 -11.48 -15.80
CA VAL A 414 -17.10 -10.26 -16.62
C VAL A 414 -18.51 -9.66 -16.54
N VAL A 415 -19.53 -10.49 -16.70
CA VAL A 415 -20.93 -10.03 -16.64
C VAL A 415 -21.25 -9.43 -15.27
N PHE A 416 -20.88 -10.13 -14.18
CA PHE A 416 -21.13 -9.61 -12.83
C PHE A 416 -20.34 -8.35 -12.53
N ALA A 417 -19.08 -8.26 -12.94
CA ALA A 417 -18.28 -7.04 -12.77
C ALA A 417 -18.89 -5.85 -13.54
N GLY A 418 -19.41 -6.10 -14.74
CA GLY A 418 -20.12 -5.08 -15.53
C GLY A 418 -21.40 -4.60 -14.85
N VAL A 419 -22.22 -5.53 -14.34
CA VAL A 419 -23.45 -5.22 -13.59
C VAL A 419 -23.13 -4.45 -12.30
N GLU A 420 -22.12 -4.90 -11.56
CA GLU A 420 -21.68 -4.24 -10.33
C GLU A 420 -21.18 -2.81 -10.60
N ALA A 421 -20.33 -2.62 -11.60
CA ALA A 421 -19.85 -1.29 -12.01
C ALA A 421 -21.02 -0.36 -12.40
N ALA A 422 -22.00 -0.87 -13.14
CA ALA A 422 -23.19 -0.11 -13.52
C ALA A 422 -24.03 0.26 -12.28
N LEU A 423 -24.26 -0.68 -11.35
CA LEU A 423 -25.00 -0.42 -10.13
C LEU A 423 -24.31 0.61 -9.22
N LEU A 424 -23.00 0.48 -9.01
CA LEU A 424 -22.23 1.43 -8.21
C LEU A 424 -22.27 2.85 -8.80
N LYS A 425 -22.19 2.96 -10.13
CA LYS A 425 -22.30 4.25 -10.83
C LYS A 425 -23.71 4.84 -10.76
N LEU A 426 -24.75 4.03 -10.94
CA LEU A 426 -26.15 4.49 -10.94
C LEU A 426 -26.64 4.89 -9.54
N THR A 427 -26.11 4.27 -8.48
CA THR A 427 -26.56 4.51 -7.10
C THR A 427 -25.71 5.53 -6.35
N GLY A 428 -24.59 6.00 -6.90
CA GLY A 428 -23.63 6.88 -6.22
C GLY A 428 -22.89 6.21 -5.04
N ILE A 429 -23.16 4.93 -4.76
CA ILE A 429 -22.47 4.19 -3.69
C ILE A 429 -20.98 4.08 -3.96
N GLY A 430 -20.58 4.07 -5.24
CA GLY A 430 -19.16 4.07 -5.64
C GLY A 430 -18.40 5.27 -5.08
N ASP A 431 -18.98 6.46 -5.16
CA ASP A 431 -18.38 7.70 -4.63
C ASP A 431 -18.31 7.66 -3.10
N PHE A 432 -19.38 7.19 -2.43
CA PHE A 432 -19.39 7.00 -0.98
C PHE A 432 -18.31 6.01 -0.53
N VAL A 433 -18.15 4.86 -1.19
CA VAL A 433 -17.14 3.84 -0.87
C VAL A 433 -15.72 4.35 -1.14
N SER A 434 -15.52 5.21 -2.14
CA SER A 434 -14.21 5.80 -2.46
C SER A 434 -13.75 6.83 -1.42
N VAL A 435 -14.70 7.54 -0.81
CA VAL A 435 -14.47 8.62 0.18
C VAL A 435 -14.53 8.10 1.62
N ALA A 436 -15.33 7.05 1.89
CA ALA A 436 -15.55 6.55 3.23
C ALA A 436 -14.29 5.91 3.85
N ASP A 437 -14.10 6.16 5.14
CA ASP A 437 -13.00 5.58 5.92
C ASP A 437 -13.03 4.04 5.88
N ARG A 438 -12.01 3.43 5.27
CA ARG A 438 -11.87 1.97 5.16
C ARG A 438 -11.65 1.25 6.50
N GLN A 439 -11.41 1.98 7.56
CA GLN A 439 -11.32 1.43 8.92
C GLN A 439 -12.69 1.17 9.53
N SER A 440 -13.75 1.77 9.01
CA SER A 440 -15.10 1.42 9.43
C SER A 440 -15.42 -0.03 9.02
N PRO A 441 -15.85 -0.90 9.96
CA PRO A 441 -16.26 -2.27 9.64
C PRO A 441 -17.37 -2.32 8.57
N VAL A 442 -18.23 -1.30 8.54
CA VAL A 442 -19.31 -1.17 7.55
C VAL A 442 -18.73 -0.89 6.16
N THR A 443 -17.79 0.02 6.05
CA THR A 443 -17.13 0.34 4.77
C THR A 443 -16.31 -0.85 4.28
N ALA A 444 -15.57 -1.52 5.15
CA ALA A 444 -14.84 -2.73 4.82
C ALA A 444 -15.78 -3.84 4.32
N LEU A 445 -16.96 -3.99 4.93
CA LEU A 445 -17.98 -4.93 4.49
C LEU A 445 -18.56 -4.54 3.12
N LEU A 446 -18.86 -3.26 2.88
CA LEU A 446 -19.36 -2.79 1.59
C LEU A 446 -18.34 -3.00 0.47
N VAL A 447 -17.06 -2.72 0.72
CA VAL A 447 -15.96 -3.00 -0.23
C VAL A 447 -15.81 -4.50 -0.48
N LEU A 448 -15.90 -5.32 0.55
CA LEU A 448 -15.85 -6.78 0.42
C LEU A 448 -17.04 -7.32 -0.38
N LEU A 449 -18.25 -6.82 -0.13
CA LEU A 449 -19.46 -7.22 -0.83
C LEU A 449 -19.45 -6.73 -2.28
N SER A 450 -18.97 -5.51 -2.54
CA SER A 450 -18.91 -4.97 -3.90
C SER A 450 -17.85 -5.65 -4.76
N GLY A 451 -16.62 -5.87 -4.22
CA GLY A 451 -15.53 -6.49 -4.99
C GLY A 451 -15.51 -8.02 -4.98
N GLY A 452 -16.16 -8.66 -3.99
CA GLY A 452 -16.11 -10.10 -3.78
C GLY A 452 -17.30 -10.89 -4.31
N THR A 453 -18.43 -10.22 -4.55
CA THR A 453 -19.70 -10.93 -4.85
C THR A 453 -19.63 -11.67 -6.20
N GLY A 454 -19.09 -11.04 -7.24
CA GLY A 454 -18.93 -11.66 -8.55
C GLY A 454 -18.02 -12.87 -8.52
N VAL A 455 -16.87 -12.76 -7.85
CA VAL A 455 -15.92 -13.86 -7.67
C VAL A 455 -16.54 -15.00 -6.86
N LEU A 456 -17.28 -14.69 -5.79
CA LEU A 456 -17.96 -15.69 -4.97
C LEU A 456 -19.02 -16.47 -5.76
N ILE A 457 -19.86 -15.77 -6.54
CA ILE A 457 -20.89 -16.41 -7.37
C ILE A 457 -20.24 -17.33 -8.41
N ALA A 458 -19.21 -16.84 -9.10
CA ALA A 458 -18.50 -17.64 -10.07
C ALA A 458 -17.76 -18.84 -9.44
N ALA A 459 -17.23 -18.68 -8.23
CA ALA A 459 -16.63 -19.76 -7.46
C ALA A 459 -17.63 -20.85 -7.07
N VAL A 460 -18.78 -20.45 -6.56
CA VAL A 460 -19.87 -21.39 -6.20
C VAL A 460 -20.39 -22.12 -7.44
N PHE A 461 -20.54 -21.40 -8.56
CA PHE A 461 -20.93 -21.97 -9.82
C PHE A 461 -19.93 -23.02 -10.32
N THR A 462 -18.64 -22.72 -10.29
CA THR A 462 -17.57 -23.66 -10.68
C THR A 462 -17.54 -24.89 -9.75
N SER A 463 -17.67 -24.67 -8.44
CA SER A 463 -17.73 -25.74 -7.44
C SER A 463 -18.95 -26.65 -7.65
N ALA A 464 -20.11 -26.06 -7.98
CA ALA A 464 -21.33 -26.81 -8.28
C ALA A 464 -21.22 -27.62 -9.58
N ALA A 465 -20.65 -27.04 -10.63
CA ALA A 465 -20.44 -27.73 -11.91
C ALA A 465 -19.46 -28.91 -11.79
N THR A 466 -18.37 -28.73 -11.04
CA THR A 466 -17.40 -29.81 -10.74
C THR A 466 -18.02 -30.89 -9.84
N ALA A 467 -18.89 -30.54 -8.89
CA ALA A 467 -19.64 -31.50 -8.08
C ALA A 467 -20.60 -32.32 -8.94
N ALA A 468 -21.31 -31.69 -9.91
CA ALA A 468 -22.16 -32.40 -10.86
C ALA A 468 -21.35 -33.38 -11.75
N PHE A 469 -20.17 -32.94 -12.20
CA PHE A 469 -19.27 -33.78 -12.98
C PHE A 469 -18.80 -35.02 -12.19
N VAL A 470 -18.35 -34.85 -10.95
CA VAL A 470 -17.93 -35.94 -10.07
C VAL A 470 -19.11 -36.89 -9.75
N ALA A 471 -20.34 -36.34 -9.60
CA ALA A 471 -21.54 -37.17 -9.44
C ALA A 471 -21.81 -38.00 -10.71
N GLY A 472 -21.62 -37.43 -11.89
CA GLY A 472 -21.72 -38.19 -13.13
C GLY A 472 -20.72 -39.36 -13.18
N LEU A 473 -19.46 -39.14 -12.76
CA LEU A 473 -18.46 -40.19 -12.68
C LEU A 473 -18.83 -41.30 -11.65
N ALA A 474 -19.52 -40.95 -10.57
CA ALA A 474 -20.02 -41.93 -9.62
C ALA A 474 -21.13 -42.82 -10.22
N ASP A 475 -21.84 -42.32 -11.23
CA ASP A 475 -22.86 -43.04 -12.00
C ASP A 475 -22.31 -43.63 -13.33
N ASP A 476 -20.99 -43.77 -13.47
CA ASP A 476 -20.28 -44.25 -14.68
C ASP A 476 -20.59 -43.42 -15.94
N ARG A 477 -20.86 -42.09 -15.76
CA ARG A 477 -21.18 -41.17 -16.85
C ARG A 477 -20.23 -39.98 -16.86
N THR A 478 -19.54 -39.75 -17.96
CA THR A 478 -18.72 -38.55 -18.16
C THR A 478 -19.56 -37.40 -18.67
N LEU A 479 -19.88 -36.42 -17.83
CA LEU A 479 -20.63 -35.25 -18.23
C LEU A 479 -19.77 -34.28 -19.04
N THR A 480 -20.36 -33.74 -20.11
CA THR A 480 -19.81 -32.58 -20.79
C THR A 480 -20.05 -31.30 -19.98
N THR A 481 -19.30 -30.22 -20.26
CA THR A 481 -19.50 -28.91 -19.64
C THR A 481 -20.97 -28.46 -19.73
N ARG A 482 -21.60 -28.58 -20.92
CA ARG A 482 -23.00 -28.20 -21.15
C ARG A 482 -23.97 -29.00 -20.26
N GLN A 483 -23.73 -30.30 -20.12
CA GLN A 483 -24.57 -31.16 -19.26
C GLN A 483 -24.42 -30.79 -17.78
N ALA A 484 -23.21 -30.54 -17.31
CA ALA A 484 -22.97 -30.08 -15.94
C ALA A 484 -23.67 -28.74 -15.67
N LEU A 485 -23.60 -27.79 -16.61
CA LEU A 485 -24.31 -26.50 -16.51
C LEU A 485 -25.82 -26.67 -16.52
N HIS A 486 -26.36 -27.61 -17.29
CA HIS A 486 -27.79 -27.90 -17.27
C HIS A 486 -28.25 -28.43 -15.91
N VAL A 487 -27.44 -29.25 -15.21
CA VAL A 487 -27.73 -29.66 -13.83
C VAL A 487 -27.85 -28.44 -12.92
N LEU A 488 -26.97 -27.46 -13.05
CA LEU A 488 -27.03 -26.23 -12.27
C LEU A 488 -28.31 -25.41 -12.55
N GLN A 489 -28.75 -25.34 -13.81
CA GLN A 489 -30.00 -24.66 -14.17
C GLN A 489 -31.20 -25.24 -13.46
N THR A 490 -31.26 -26.56 -13.24
CA THR A 490 -32.33 -27.19 -12.50
C THR A 490 -32.22 -27.00 -10.98
N ARG A 491 -31.06 -26.66 -10.45
CA ARG A 491 -30.74 -26.54 -9.02
C ARG A 491 -30.42 -25.12 -8.57
N TRP A 492 -30.59 -24.09 -9.44
CA TRP A 492 -30.13 -22.73 -9.15
C TRP A 492 -30.76 -22.13 -7.88
N ARG A 493 -32.08 -22.35 -7.65
CA ARG A 493 -32.78 -21.80 -6.49
C ARG A 493 -32.20 -22.30 -5.14
N PRO A 494 -32.08 -23.62 -4.88
CA PRO A 494 -31.47 -24.08 -3.64
C PRO A 494 -29.98 -23.72 -3.54
N LEU A 495 -29.24 -23.68 -4.67
CA LEU A 495 -27.82 -23.29 -4.69
C LEU A 495 -27.64 -21.83 -4.29
N VAL A 496 -28.40 -20.91 -4.88
CA VAL A 496 -28.39 -19.49 -4.49
C VAL A 496 -28.84 -19.32 -3.04
N GLY A 497 -29.91 -20.01 -2.63
CA GLY A 497 -30.42 -19.92 -1.26
C GLY A 497 -29.40 -20.37 -0.21
N VAL A 498 -28.67 -21.49 -0.44
CA VAL A 498 -27.69 -21.98 0.54
C VAL A 498 -26.46 -21.07 0.55
N THR A 499 -26.03 -20.56 -0.61
CA THR A 499 -24.91 -19.62 -0.71
C THR A 499 -25.23 -18.32 0.00
N ALA A 500 -26.39 -17.72 -0.28
CA ALA A 500 -26.81 -16.49 0.37
C ALA A 500 -26.89 -16.66 1.90
N LEU A 501 -27.46 -17.76 2.37
CA LEU A 501 -27.53 -18.06 3.80
C LEU A 501 -26.13 -18.12 4.44
N VAL A 502 -25.21 -18.89 3.86
CA VAL A 502 -23.84 -19.03 4.38
C VAL A 502 -23.11 -17.69 4.36
N THR A 503 -23.21 -16.93 3.26
CA THR A 503 -22.56 -15.63 3.11
C THR A 503 -23.11 -14.62 4.12
N VAL A 504 -24.42 -14.45 4.22
CA VAL A 504 -25.05 -13.47 5.13
C VAL A 504 -24.75 -13.81 6.59
N VAL A 505 -24.91 -15.07 7.00
CA VAL A 505 -24.63 -15.46 8.40
C VAL A 505 -23.15 -15.24 8.73
N SER A 506 -22.25 -15.62 7.83
CA SER A 506 -20.81 -15.42 8.05
C SER A 506 -20.44 -13.94 8.08
N ALA A 507 -21.00 -13.11 7.19
CA ALA A 507 -20.74 -11.68 7.14
C ALA A 507 -21.22 -10.99 8.43
N VAL A 508 -22.44 -11.28 8.89
CA VAL A 508 -22.99 -10.72 10.14
C VAL A 508 -22.11 -11.08 11.34
N LEU A 509 -21.63 -12.32 11.40
CA LEU A 509 -20.75 -12.75 12.50
C LEU A 509 -19.37 -12.08 12.42
N ILE A 510 -18.78 -11.95 11.24
CA ILE A 510 -17.43 -11.37 11.05
C ILE A 510 -17.42 -9.87 11.38
N VAL A 511 -18.51 -9.14 11.15
CA VAL A 511 -18.62 -7.71 11.51
C VAL A 511 -18.41 -7.49 13.01
N THR A 512 -18.78 -8.46 13.84
CA THR A 512 -18.47 -8.44 15.26
C THR A 512 -17.17 -9.24 15.49
N VAL A 513 -16.11 -8.61 16.01
CA VAL A 513 -14.81 -9.29 16.25
C VAL A 513 -15.01 -10.59 17.07
N ILE A 514 -15.92 -10.58 18.03
CA ILE A 514 -16.32 -11.75 18.86
C ILE A 514 -16.99 -12.84 18.00
N GLY A 515 -17.61 -12.49 16.88
CA GLY A 515 -18.27 -13.41 15.96
C GLY A 515 -17.31 -14.16 15.02
N ILE A 516 -16.03 -13.81 14.95
CA ILE A 516 -15.06 -14.48 14.06
C ILE A 516 -14.91 -15.98 14.37
N PRO A 517 -14.68 -16.43 15.63
CA PRO A 517 -14.60 -17.86 15.93
C PRO A 517 -15.87 -18.65 15.55
N PRO A 518 -17.10 -18.23 15.91
CA PRO A 518 -18.30 -18.93 15.45
C PRO A 518 -18.48 -18.86 13.92
N ALA A 519 -18.09 -17.78 13.24
CA ALA A 519 -18.12 -17.72 11.78
C ALA A 519 -17.22 -18.79 11.15
N VAL A 520 -15.98 -18.91 11.60
CA VAL A 520 -15.05 -19.95 11.14
C VAL A 520 -15.60 -21.35 11.42
N TYR A 521 -16.16 -21.56 12.61
CA TYR A 521 -16.78 -22.84 12.96
C TYR A 521 -17.91 -23.20 11.98
N LEU A 522 -18.80 -22.25 11.67
CA LEU A 522 -19.93 -22.48 10.76
C LEU A 522 -19.49 -22.62 9.31
N LEU A 523 -18.52 -21.84 8.84
CA LEU A 523 -17.96 -21.94 7.48
C LEU A 523 -17.40 -23.35 7.24
N VAL A 524 -16.68 -23.93 8.19
CA VAL A 524 -16.18 -25.30 8.08
C VAL A 524 -17.31 -26.31 8.16
N ARG A 525 -18.25 -26.13 9.10
CA ARG A 525 -19.40 -27.01 9.29
C ARG A 525 -20.30 -27.08 8.06
N TRP A 526 -20.36 -25.98 7.30
CA TRP A 526 -21.13 -25.86 6.06
C TRP A 526 -20.23 -25.89 4.80
N GLY A 527 -18.97 -26.25 4.93
CA GLY A 527 -18.01 -26.29 3.82
C GLY A 527 -18.34 -27.30 2.71
N LEU A 528 -19.27 -28.21 2.95
CA LEU A 528 -19.73 -29.21 1.98
C LEU A 528 -21.17 -28.98 1.50
N VAL A 529 -21.75 -27.78 1.69
CA VAL A 529 -23.15 -27.48 1.30
C VAL A 529 -23.36 -27.53 -0.20
N THR A 530 -22.38 -27.05 -1.00
CA THR A 530 -22.46 -27.04 -2.47
C THR A 530 -22.53 -28.46 -3.04
N PRO A 531 -21.61 -29.39 -2.71
CA PRO A 531 -21.75 -30.78 -3.16
C PRO A 531 -23.02 -31.45 -2.59
N ALA A 532 -23.43 -31.20 -1.34
CA ALA A 532 -24.68 -31.76 -0.80
C ALA A 532 -25.93 -31.26 -1.58
N CYS A 533 -25.92 -30.00 -2.00
CA CYS A 533 -27.00 -29.42 -2.80
C CYS A 533 -27.09 -30.06 -4.20
N VAL A 534 -25.94 -30.32 -4.82
CA VAL A 534 -25.86 -30.76 -6.22
C VAL A 534 -25.89 -32.28 -6.33
N ILE A 535 -25.05 -32.99 -5.55
CA ILE A 535 -24.89 -34.45 -5.58
C ILE A 535 -26.13 -35.15 -5.01
N ASP A 536 -26.48 -34.78 -3.78
CA ASP A 536 -27.61 -35.43 -3.09
C ASP A 536 -28.97 -34.73 -3.35
N ARG A 537 -28.98 -33.75 -4.26
CA ARG A 537 -30.18 -32.99 -4.67
C ARG A 537 -30.97 -32.39 -3.50
N GLN A 538 -30.29 -32.01 -2.41
CA GLN A 538 -30.90 -31.49 -1.19
C GLN A 538 -31.49 -30.09 -1.34
N SER A 539 -32.48 -29.77 -0.50
CA SER A 539 -32.97 -28.40 -0.31
C SER A 539 -31.96 -27.57 0.48
N VAL A 540 -32.18 -26.26 0.66
CA VAL A 540 -31.33 -25.37 1.46
C VAL A 540 -31.11 -25.92 2.89
N ARG A 541 -32.17 -26.33 3.57
CA ARG A 541 -32.11 -26.94 4.91
C ARG A 541 -31.41 -28.30 4.87
N GLY A 542 -31.73 -29.14 3.90
CA GLY A 542 -31.14 -30.47 3.71
C GLY A 542 -29.63 -30.38 3.44
N SER A 543 -29.19 -29.51 2.54
CA SER A 543 -27.75 -29.32 2.23
C SER A 543 -26.95 -28.90 3.44
N ARG A 544 -27.48 -27.99 4.26
CA ARG A 544 -26.86 -27.56 5.52
C ARG A 544 -26.80 -28.70 6.56
N SER A 545 -27.88 -29.42 6.71
CA SER A 545 -27.97 -30.57 7.65
C SER A 545 -27.00 -31.67 7.23
N GLU A 546 -26.97 -32.00 5.94
CA GLU A 546 -26.10 -33.05 5.39
C GLU A 546 -24.60 -32.66 5.51
N SER A 547 -24.23 -31.43 5.15
CA SER A 547 -22.87 -30.92 5.36
C SER A 547 -22.48 -31.01 6.84
N ALA A 548 -23.36 -30.54 7.75
CA ALA A 548 -23.08 -30.60 9.18
C ALA A 548 -22.91 -32.05 9.68
N ARG A 549 -23.71 -32.99 9.15
CA ARG A 549 -23.64 -34.43 9.47
C ARG A 549 -22.30 -35.01 9.00
N LEU A 550 -21.88 -34.72 7.78
CA LEU A 550 -20.64 -35.23 7.21
C LEU A 550 -19.39 -34.65 7.89
N VAL A 551 -19.41 -33.38 8.26
CA VAL A 551 -18.30 -32.70 8.94
C VAL A 551 -18.16 -33.10 10.40
N HIS A 552 -19.23 -33.52 11.07
CA HIS A 552 -19.18 -33.94 12.48
C HIS A 552 -18.12 -35.03 12.70
N GLY A 553 -17.31 -34.93 13.77
CA GLY A 553 -16.18 -35.83 14.07
C GLY A 553 -15.00 -35.74 13.12
N GLY A 554 -14.97 -34.77 12.19
CA GLY A 554 -13.86 -34.53 11.26
C GLY A 554 -13.66 -33.04 10.95
N TRP A 555 -14.04 -32.16 11.86
CA TRP A 555 -14.02 -30.71 11.65
C TRP A 555 -12.63 -30.17 11.27
N TRP A 556 -11.58 -30.54 12.02
CA TRP A 556 -10.20 -30.12 11.74
C TRP A 556 -9.70 -30.61 10.38
N ARG A 557 -10.08 -31.83 10.01
CA ARG A 557 -9.72 -32.38 8.70
C ARG A 557 -10.45 -31.65 7.57
N THR A 558 -11.72 -31.31 7.77
CA THR A 558 -12.49 -30.51 6.82
C THR A 558 -11.89 -29.11 6.69
N LEU A 559 -11.58 -28.44 7.82
CA LEU A 559 -10.89 -27.17 7.81
C LEU A 559 -9.60 -27.24 6.98
N GLY A 560 -8.74 -28.24 7.26
CA GLY A 560 -7.46 -28.37 6.55
C GLY A 560 -7.62 -28.59 5.04
N VAL A 561 -8.54 -29.47 4.62
CA VAL A 561 -8.78 -29.73 3.19
C VAL A 561 -9.42 -28.51 2.51
N THR A 562 -10.50 -27.97 3.06
CA THR A 562 -11.20 -26.84 2.41
C THR A 562 -10.37 -25.58 2.41
N ALA A 563 -9.62 -25.29 3.48
CA ALA A 563 -8.69 -24.16 3.50
C ALA A 563 -7.59 -24.35 2.43
N LEU A 564 -6.92 -25.48 2.42
CA LEU A 564 -5.84 -25.75 1.48
C LEU A 564 -6.30 -25.60 0.02
N VAL A 565 -7.40 -26.23 -0.37
CA VAL A 565 -7.84 -26.22 -1.76
C VAL A 565 -8.46 -24.90 -2.21
N ASN A 566 -9.10 -24.14 -1.32
CA ASN A 566 -9.70 -22.85 -1.67
C ASN A 566 -8.71 -21.68 -1.58
N VAL A 567 -7.74 -21.75 -0.66
CA VAL A 567 -6.72 -20.69 -0.54
C VAL A 567 -5.66 -20.80 -1.64
N THR A 568 -5.32 -22.01 -2.09
CA THR A 568 -4.30 -22.20 -3.14
C THR A 568 -4.56 -21.36 -4.40
N PRO A 569 -5.74 -21.36 -5.04
CA PRO A 569 -5.98 -20.54 -6.23
C PRO A 569 -5.89 -19.04 -5.97
N LEU A 570 -6.31 -18.60 -4.77
CA LEU A 570 -6.26 -17.20 -4.34
C LEU A 570 -4.83 -16.68 -4.15
N ILE A 571 -3.87 -17.57 -3.96
CA ILE A 571 -2.44 -17.22 -3.84
C ILE A 571 -1.72 -17.44 -5.16
N VAL A 572 -1.90 -18.59 -5.82
CA VAL A 572 -1.15 -18.98 -7.02
C VAL A 572 -1.40 -18.03 -8.18
N ALA A 573 -2.64 -17.65 -8.42
CA ALA A 573 -2.96 -16.77 -9.54
C ALA A 573 -2.38 -15.35 -9.40
N PRO A 574 -2.58 -14.65 -8.26
CA PRO A 574 -1.92 -13.37 -8.03
C PRO A 574 -0.39 -13.45 -8.02
N LEU A 575 0.17 -14.52 -7.45
CA LEU A 575 1.63 -14.71 -7.41
C LEU A 575 2.25 -14.79 -8.81
N ILE A 576 1.62 -15.54 -9.73
CA ILE A 576 2.06 -15.60 -11.13
C ILE A 576 1.93 -14.20 -11.78
N GLY A 577 0.82 -13.49 -11.51
CA GLY A 577 0.66 -12.11 -11.97
C GLY A 577 1.75 -11.18 -11.45
N VAL A 578 2.10 -11.27 -10.16
CA VAL A 578 3.20 -10.50 -9.56
C VAL A 578 4.54 -10.83 -10.22
N ILE A 579 4.84 -12.09 -10.48
CA ILE A 579 6.07 -12.48 -11.18
C ILE A 579 6.13 -11.82 -12.56
N ILE A 580 5.03 -11.81 -13.31
CA ILE A 580 4.96 -11.14 -14.62
C ILE A 580 5.14 -9.63 -14.47
N LEU A 581 4.49 -9.02 -13.48
CA LEU A 581 4.58 -7.60 -13.18
C LEU A 581 6.03 -7.15 -12.91
N LEU A 582 6.79 -7.97 -12.19
CA LEU A 582 8.18 -7.68 -11.83
C LEU A 582 9.16 -7.95 -12.97
N LEU A 583 8.92 -9.00 -13.78
CA LEU A 583 9.80 -9.35 -14.89
C LEU A 583 9.61 -8.43 -16.11
N PHE A 584 8.44 -7.84 -16.29
CA PHE A 584 8.08 -7.07 -17.48
C PHE A 584 7.52 -5.69 -17.09
N SER A 585 8.42 -4.73 -16.82
CA SER A 585 8.06 -3.37 -16.36
C SER A 585 7.16 -2.57 -17.31
N GLY A 586 7.20 -2.86 -18.62
CA GLY A 586 6.37 -2.19 -19.64
C GLY A 586 4.95 -2.77 -19.82
N VAL A 587 4.60 -3.84 -19.11
CA VAL A 587 3.30 -4.50 -19.30
C VAL A 587 2.19 -3.76 -18.57
N ALA A 588 1.10 -3.47 -19.28
CA ALA A 588 -0.06 -2.81 -18.71
C ALA A 588 -0.73 -3.66 -17.61
N ILE A 589 -1.14 -3.04 -16.51
CA ILE A 589 -1.75 -3.73 -15.35
C ILE A 589 -2.98 -4.56 -15.75
N TRP A 590 -3.82 -4.05 -16.68
CA TRP A 590 -4.98 -4.81 -17.14
C TRP A 590 -4.59 -6.16 -17.76
N PHE A 591 -3.45 -6.23 -18.47
CA PHE A 591 -2.96 -7.46 -19.07
C PHE A 591 -2.43 -8.42 -17.99
N VAL A 592 -1.73 -7.92 -16.98
CA VAL A 592 -1.29 -8.73 -15.83
C VAL A 592 -2.49 -9.31 -15.08
N ASN A 593 -3.53 -8.50 -14.85
CA ASN A 593 -4.78 -8.96 -14.24
C ASN A 593 -5.50 -10.01 -15.12
N LEU A 594 -5.48 -9.83 -16.44
CA LEU A 594 -6.03 -10.81 -17.37
C LEU A 594 -5.30 -12.16 -17.24
N ILE A 595 -3.97 -12.16 -17.23
CA ILE A 595 -3.19 -13.40 -17.04
C ILE A 595 -3.49 -14.03 -15.67
N GLY A 596 -3.52 -13.25 -14.60
CA GLY A 596 -3.92 -13.74 -13.27
C GLY A 596 -5.31 -14.40 -13.30
N SER A 597 -6.27 -13.81 -14.02
CA SER A 597 -7.61 -14.37 -14.19
C SER A 597 -7.63 -15.66 -14.98
N LEU A 598 -6.84 -15.74 -16.06
CA LEU A 598 -6.68 -16.97 -16.84
C LEU A 598 -6.07 -18.10 -16.01
N VAL A 599 -5.06 -17.81 -15.20
CA VAL A 599 -4.48 -18.79 -14.26
C VAL A 599 -5.51 -19.21 -13.22
N PHE A 600 -6.25 -18.28 -12.63
CA PHE A 600 -7.31 -18.57 -11.67
C PHE A 600 -8.39 -19.46 -12.29
N MET A 601 -8.83 -19.14 -13.49
CA MET A 601 -9.80 -19.91 -14.28
C MET A 601 -9.36 -21.39 -14.48
N PHE A 602 -8.07 -21.59 -14.69
CA PHE A 602 -7.51 -22.93 -14.89
C PHE A 602 -7.33 -23.69 -13.56
N VAL A 603 -6.91 -23.01 -12.50
CA VAL A 603 -6.61 -23.63 -11.19
C VAL A 603 -7.88 -23.89 -10.37
N TYR A 604 -8.88 -22.99 -10.45
CA TYR A 604 -10.05 -23.06 -9.56
C TYR A 604 -10.92 -24.31 -9.72
N PRO A 605 -11.16 -24.89 -10.93
CA PRO A 605 -11.87 -26.17 -11.07
C PRO A 605 -11.22 -27.33 -10.32
N TYR A 606 -9.90 -27.32 -10.14
CA TYR A 606 -9.20 -28.28 -9.30
C TYR A 606 -9.71 -28.27 -7.85
N SER A 607 -9.95 -27.08 -7.28
CA SER A 607 -10.49 -26.95 -5.93
C SER A 607 -11.89 -27.55 -5.82
N GLY A 608 -12.75 -27.30 -6.79
CA GLY A 608 -14.10 -27.87 -6.83
C GLY A 608 -14.09 -29.41 -6.95
N LEU A 609 -13.22 -29.98 -7.79
CA LEU A 609 -13.01 -31.43 -7.90
C LEU A 609 -12.53 -32.03 -6.57
N ALA A 610 -11.57 -31.38 -5.91
CA ALA A 610 -11.04 -31.83 -4.62
C ALA A 610 -12.11 -31.82 -3.51
N VAL A 611 -12.94 -30.76 -3.45
CA VAL A 611 -14.05 -30.66 -2.48
C VAL A 611 -15.12 -31.73 -2.75
N ALA A 612 -15.45 -31.98 -4.02
CA ALA A 612 -16.42 -33.02 -4.40
C ALA A 612 -15.91 -34.42 -4.04
N LEU A 613 -14.64 -34.74 -4.34
CA LEU A 613 -14.04 -36.01 -3.93
C LEU A 613 -13.94 -36.15 -2.40
N TYR A 614 -13.68 -35.05 -1.69
CA TYR A 614 -13.68 -35.04 -0.24
C TYR A 614 -15.07 -35.25 0.35
N PHE A 615 -16.11 -34.74 -0.30
CA PHE A 615 -17.50 -35.02 0.07
C PHE A 615 -17.78 -36.53 0.02
N TYR A 616 -17.39 -37.22 -1.03
CA TYR A 616 -17.53 -38.68 -1.17
C TYR A 616 -16.65 -39.44 -0.16
N ASP A 617 -15.44 -38.99 0.14
CA ASP A 617 -14.62 -39.56 1.24
C ASP A 617 -15.36 -39.48 2.58
N ARG A 618 -15.98 -38.36 2.89
CA ARG A 618 -16.72 -38.20 4.13
C ARG A 618 -17.99 -39.06 4.16
N ARG A 619 -18.66 -39.21 3.03
CA ARG A 619 -19.83 -40.07 2.88
C ARG A 619 -19.46 -41.56 3.06
N ALA A 620 -18.44 -42.03 2.40
CA ALA A 620 -17.93 -43.39 2.52
C ALA A 620 -17.53 -43.76 3.97
N ARG A 621 -16.89 -42.83 4.68
CA ARG A 621 -16.53 -43.04 6.09
C ARG A 621 -17.73 -43.08 7.04
N ARG A 622 -18.86 -42.49 6.66
CA ARG A 622 -20.09 -42.44 7.49
C ARG A 622 -21.09 -43.51 7.16
N GLY A 623 -21.08 -43.98 5.92
CA GLY A 623 -21.98 -45.04 5.47
C GLY A 623 -21.65 -46.44 5.99
N GLY A 624 -20.56 -46.57 6.75
CA GLY A 624 -20.03 -47.87 7.15
C GLY A 624 -19.68 -48.70 5.91
N PHE A 625 -18.41 -48.82 5.60
CA PHE A 625 -17.95 -49.70 4.50
C PHE A 625 -18.44 -51.09 4.78
N VAL A 626 -19.54 -51.51 4.20
CA VAL A 626 -19.87 -52.93 4.05
C VAL A 626 -18.90 -53.38 2.93
N ALA A 627 -17.74 -53.90 3.35
CA ALA A 627 -16.89 -54.62 2.46
C ALA A 627 -17.65 -55.84 1.93
N ALA A 628 -18.03 -55.79 0.64
CA ALA A 628 -18.40 -56.97 -0.10
C ALA A 628 -17.12 -57.66 -0.59
#